data_014a4bd6562be3a78842a6c0053cbdf1
#
_entry.id   014a4bd6562be3a78842a6c0053cbdf1
#
_cell.length_a   1.000
_cell.length_b   1.000
_cell.length_c   1.000
_cell.angle_alpha   90.00
_cell.angle_beta   90.00
_cell.angle_gamma   90.00
#
_symmetry.space_group_name_H-M   'P 1'
#
loop_
_entity.id
_entity.type
_entity.pdbx_description
1 polymer ?
#
loop_
_entity_poly.entity_id
_entity_poly.type
_entity_poly.pdbx_seq_one_letter_code
_entity_poly.pdbx_strand_id
1 'polypeptide(L)'
;MKTKGFIAPHAYLLFVAVLALSSVALAQHDMQQDSASSSPNLVQLVRAGTQQYVDVNAATAAGYAPFLGCVTGQDHGAMGVHYVSGTLLSAGTIDAAHPQALIYEPSKAGGMRLVGVEFIVFADAWLQNNNNTPPVLDGQVFQFVDSPNRFNIPAFFELHVWAWRENPQGAYVDWNNRVACPGQ
;
A
#
# COMPACT_ATOMS: atom_id res chain seq x y z
N MET A 1 32.23 -106.72 -23.29
CA MET A 1 32.87 -105.56 -23.95
C MET A 1 32.38 -104.32 -23.22
N LYS A 2 33.29 -103.59 -22.57
CA LYS A 2 33.00 -102.48 -21.67
C LYS A 2 33.16 -101.13 -22.43
N THR A 3 32.11 -100.32 -22.51
CA THR A 3 32.22 -98.96 -23.02
C THR A 3 32.11 -98.03 -21.85
N LYS A 4 33.16 -97.26 -21.69
CA LYS A 4 33.26 -96.24 -20.66
C LYS A 4 32.50 -94.97 -21.11
N GLY A 5 31.56 -94.52 -20.30
CA GLY A 5 30.93 -93.24 -20.48
C GLY A 5 31.79 -92.10 -19.94
N PHE A 6 31.94 -91.11 -20.76
CA PHE A 6 32.65 -89.88 -20.42
C PHE A 6 31.66 -88.89 -19.80
N ILE A 7 31.95 -88.40 -18.59
CA ILE A 7 31.20 -87.41 -17.91
C ILE A 7 31.88 -86.06 -18.21
N ALA A 8 31.19 -85.13 -18.88
CA ALA A 8 31.65 -83.74 -19.07
C ALA A 8 31.28 -82.89 -17.87
N PRO A 9 32.15 -82.00 -17.40
CA PRO A 9 31.82 -81.13 -16.31
C PRO A 9 31.01 -79.93 -16.80
N HIS A 10 29.93 -79.65 -16.09
CA HIS A 10 29.10 -78.50 -16.29
C HIS A 10 29.81 -77.24 -15.71
N ALA A 11 30.19 -76.37 -16.58
CA ALA A 11 30.68 -75.03 -16.15
C ALA A 11 29.47 -74.19 -15.73
N TYR A 12 29.40 -73.86 -14.45
CA TYR A 12 28.45 -72.85 -13.93
C TYR A 12 28.98 -71.50 -14.27
N LEU A 13 28.32 -70.77 -15.20
CA LEU A 13 28.50 -69.39 -15.42
C LEU A 13 27.76 -68.60 -14.32
N LEU A 14 28.52 -68.05 -13.38
CA LEU A 14 28.03 -67.10 -12.44
C LEU A 14 27.79 -65.76 -13.17
N PHE A 15 26.52 -65.44 -13.44
CA PHE A 15 26.12 -64.10 -13.85
C PHE A 15 26.14 -63.18 -12.62
N VAL A 16 27.17 -62.34 -12.49
CA VAL A 16 27.19 -61.25 -11.54
C VAL A 16 26.33 -60.12 -12.14
N ALA A 17 25.09 -60.02 -11.66
CA ALA A 17 24.26 -58.86 -11.96
C ALA A 17 24.78 -57.65 -11.18
N VAL A 18 25.49 -56.77 -11.85
CA VAL A 18 25.84 -55.45 -11.33
C VAL A 18 24.58 -54.57 -11.34
N LEU A 19 23.93 -54.45 -10.20
CA LEU A 19 22.87 -53.45 -9.97
C LEU A 19 23.52 -52.07 -9.91
N ALA A 20 23.48 -51.35 -11.02
CA ALA A 20 23.77 -49.91 -11.04
C ALA A 20 22.65 -49.16 -10.30
N LEU A 21 22.88 -48.82 -9.04
CA LEU A 21 22.06 -47.88 -8.30
C LEU A 21 22.27 -46.49 -8.91
N SER A 22 21.37 -46.12 -9.81
CA SER A 22 21.26 -44.73 -10.29
C SER A 22 20.73 -43.88 -9.13
N SER A 23 21.60 -43.19 -8.42
CA SER A 23 21.25 -42.14 -7.47
C SER A 23 20.62 -40.99 -8.27
N VAL A 24 19.28 -40.94 -8.27
CA VAL A 24 18.57 -39.74 -8.68
C VAL A 24 18.83 -38.71 -7.58
N ALA A 25 19.81 -37.83 -7.80
CA ALA A 25 19.94 -36.64 -7.01
C ALA A 25 18.70 -35.77 -7.28
N LEU A 26 17.72 -35.84 -6.39
CA LEU A 26 16.69 -34.85 -6.27
C LEU A 26 17.41 -33.56 -5.90
N ALA A 27 17.64 -32.70 -6.89
CA ALA A 27 17.95 -31.31 -6.64
C ALA A 27 16.75 -30.73 -5.91
N GLN A 28 16.83 -30.71 -4.58
CA GLN A 28 15.99 -29.85 -3.77
C GLN A 28 16.38 -28.43 -4.19
N HIS A 29 15.57 -27.84 -5.06
CA HIS A 29 15.52 -26.41 -5.17
C HIS A 29 15.05 -25.92 -3.79
N ASP A 30 16.03 -25.60 -2.93
CA ASP A 30 15.79 -24.68 -1.86
C ASP A 30 15.23 -23.41 -2.54
N MET A 31 13.91 -23.31 -2.56
CA MET A 31 13.28 -22.03 -2.67
C MET A 31 13.66 -21.32 -1.37
N GLN A 32 14.89 -20.82 -1.36
CA GLN A 32 15.30 -19.74 -0.49
C GLN A 32 14.31 -18.65 -0.81
N GLN A 33 13.25 -18.61 -0.01
CA GLN A 33 12.32 -17.52 0.05
C GLN A 33 13.19 -16.36 0.53
N ASP A 34 13.82 -15.67 -0.43
CA ASP A 34 14.36 -14.36 -0.17
C ASP A 34 13.21 -13.58 0.42
N SER A 35 13.21 -13.49 1.74
CA SER A 35 12.51 -12.46 2.46
C SER A 35 13.24 -11.17 2.08
N ALA A 36 13.12 -10.78 0.80
CA ALA A 36 13.33 -9.42 0.40
C ALA A 36 12.40 -8.66 1.33
N SER A 37 12.96 -7.97 2.30
CA SER A 37 12.23 -7.01 3.12
C SER A 37 11.66 -6.03 2.10
N SER A 38 10.43 -6.29 1.64
CA SER A 38 9.74 -5.37 0.75
C SER A 38 9.72 -4.04 1.49
N SER A 39 10.29 -3.02 0.88
CA SER A 39 10.20 -1.66 1.42
C SER A 39 8.73 -1.40 1.78
N PRO A 40 8.43 -0.80 2.94
CA PRO A 40 7.06 -0.54 3.32
C PRO A 40 6.40 0.28 2.20
N ASN A 41 5.22 -0.12 1.76
CA ASN A 41 4.46 0.63 0.78
C ASN A 41 3.90 1.91 1.41
N LEU A 42 3.45 2.86 0.57
CA LEU A 42 2.96 4.16 1.03
C LEU A 42 1.88 4.05 2.13
N VAL A 43 0.95 3.10 2.02
CA VAL A 43 -0.08 2.87 3.06
C VAL A 43 0.54 2.53 4.42
N GLN A 44 1.60 1.72 4.44
CA GLN A 44 2.30 1.36 5.68
C GLN A 44 3.10 2.53 6.25
N LEU A 45 3.75 3.31 5.38
CA LEU A 45 4.48 4.53 5.79
C LEU A 45 3.52 5.55 6.42
N VAL A 46 2.38 5.81 5.75
CA VAL A 46 1.33 6.70 6.26
C VAL A 46 0.78 6.21 7.60
N ARG A 47 0.49 4.91 7.74
CA ARG A 47 0.02 4.35 9.02
C ARG A 47 1.03 4.58 10.13
N ALA A 48 2.31 4.32 9.87
CA ALA A 48 3.37 4.51 10.87
C ALA A 48 3.49 5.98 11.29
N GLY A 49 3.47 6.92 10.34
CA GLY A 49 3.59 8.36 10.59
C GLY A 49 2.36 8.98 11.27
N THR A 50 1.17 8.39 11.06
CA THR A 50 -0.10 8.96 11.55
C THR A 50 -0.76 8.19 12.68
N GLN A 51 -0.13 7.13 13.21
CA GLN A 51 -0.67 6.30 14.30
C GLN A 51 -1.13 7.10 15.53
N GLN A 52 -0.40 8.14 15.89
CA GLN A 52 -0.73 9.02 17.01
C GLN A 52 -2.03 9.80 16.79
N TYR A 53 -2.43 10.02 15.56
CA TYR A 53 -3.61 10.81 15.18
C TYR A 53 -4.90 9.98 15.08
N VAL A 54 -4.87 8.69 15.44
CA VAL A 54 -6.10 7.91 15.69
C VAL A 54 -6.98 8.60 16.73
N ASP A 55 -6.36 9.27 17.71
CA ASP A 55 -7.03 10.25 18.57
C ASP A 55 -7.04 11.64 17.91
N VAL A 56 -8.22 12.13 17.56
CA VAL A 56 -8.40 13.44 16.95
C VAL A 56 -7.89 14.61 17.82
N ASN A 57 -7.87 14.42 19.16
CA ASN A 57 -7.32 15.43 20.06
C ASN A 57 -5.80 15.57 19.89
N ALA A 58 -5.10 14.45 19.62
CA ALA A 58 -3.67 14.50 19.32
C ALA A 58 -3.41 15.23 17.99
N ALA A 59 -4.25 15.04 16.99
CA ALA A 59 -4.17 15.79 15.73
C ALA A 59 -4.38 17.29 15.96
N THR A 60 -5.39 17.65 16.74
CA THR A 60 -5.66 19.07 17.07
C THR A 60 -4.50 19.70 17.84
N ALA A 61 -3.92 18.97 18.80
CA ALA A 61 -2.75 19.43 19.55
C ALA A 61 -1.50 19.61 18.67
N ALA A 62 -1.41 18.83 17.58
CA ALA A 62 -0.35 18.94 16.58
C ALA A 62 -0.60 20.04 15.52
N GLY A 63 -1.68 20.82 15.64
CA GLY A 63 -1.98 21.95 14.76
C GLY A 63 -2.84 21.62 13.54
N TYR A 64 -3.43 20.42 13.48
CA TYR A 64 -4.46 20.11 12.49
C TYR A 64 -5.81 20.66 12.95
N ALA A 65 -6.52 21.30 12.04
CA ALA A 65 -7.84 21.88 12.29
C ALA A 65 -8.84 21.47 11.22
N PRO A 66 -10.13 21.29 11.55
CA PRO A 66 -11.14 20.95 10.57
C PRO A 66 -11.26 22.05 9.52
N PHE A 67 -11.21 21.61 8.26
CA PHE A 67 -11.39 22.48 7.09
C PHE A 67 -12.63 21.99 6.34
N LEU A 68 -13.61 22.88 6.18
CA LEU A 68 -14.95 22.53 5.69
C LEU A 68 -15.67 21.50 6.60
N GLY A 69 -16.87 21.10 6.19
CA GLY A 69 -17.60 20.01 6.84
C GLY A 69 -17.21 18.64 6.31
N CYS A 70 -18.07 17.65 6.54
CA CYS A 70 -17.89 16.31 5.98
C CYS A 70 -18.14 16.35 4.46
N VAL A 71 -17.14 15.97 3.68
CA VAL A 71 -17.20 16.02 2.22
C VAL A 71 -17.80 14.73 1.68
N THR A 72 -18.89 14.88 0.91
CA THR A 72 -19.62 13.75 0.31
C THR A 72 -19.58 13.82 -1.20
N GLY A 73 -19.61 12.65 -1.86
CA GLY A 73 -19.82 12.48 -3.27
C GLY A 73 -21.20 11.87 -3.53
N GLN A 74 -21.94 12.43 -4.48
CA GLN A 74 -23.19 11.82 -4.91
C GLN A 74 -22.88 10.42 -5.47
N ASP A 75 -23.48 9.37 -4.90
CA ASP A 75 -23.34 7.97 -5.33
C ASP A 75 -21.92 7.35 -5.21
N HIS A 76 -20.95 8.06 -4.60
CA HIS A 76 -19.56 7.59 -4.48
C HIS A 76 -19.09 7.35 -3.04
N GLY A 77 -19.95 7.58 -2.04
CA GLY A 77 -19.57 7.57 -0.63
C GLY A 77 -19.05 8.93 -0.18
N ALA A 78 -18.06 8.96 0.68
CA ALA A 78 -17.55 10.21 1.22
C ALA A 78 -16.01 10.23 1.26
N MET A 79 -15.45 11.43 1.32
CA MET A 79 -14.07 11.63 1.77
C MET A 79 -14.01 11.70 3.30
N GLY A 80 -14.94 12.39 3.94
CA GLY A 80 -14.95 12.63 5.38
C GLY A 80 -14.65 14.09 5.72
N VAL A 81 -14.25 14.34 6.95
CA VAL A 81 -13.82 15.66 7.44
C VAL A 81 -12.31 15.75 7.36
N HIS A 82 -11.80 16.73 6.63
CA HIS A 82 -10.38 17.01 6.51
C HIS A 82 -9.91 17.89 7.66
N TYR A 83 -8.95 17.39 8.43
CA TYR A 83 -8.22 18.17 9.42
C TYR A 83 -6.89 18.58 8.80
N VAL A 84 -6.74 19.86 8.47
CA VAL A 84 -5.62 20.40 7.69
C VAL A 84 -4.61 21.06 8.61
N SER A 85 -3.32 20.78 8.40
CA SER A 85 -2.21 21.52 8.98
C SER A 85 -1.81 22.67 8.05
N GLY A 86 -2.17 23.89 8.40
CA GLY A 86 -1.77 25.08 7.65
C GLY A 86 -0.25 25.25 7.54
N THR A 87 0.49 24.83 8.56
CA THR A 87 1.96 24.86 8.56
C THR A 87 2.55 23.92 7.50
N LEU A 88 2.09 22.67 7.45
CA LEU A 88 2.56 21.70 6.45
C LEU A 88 2.13 22.07 5.04
N LEU A 89 0.90 22.59 4.89
CA LEU A 89 0.40 23.07 3.60
C LEU A 89 1.24 24.25 3.09
N SER A 90 1.58 25.20 3.96
CA SER A 90 2.40 26.36 3.61
C SER A 90 3.86 25.99 3.32
N ALA A 91 4.36 24.93 3.91
CA ALA A 91 5.73 24.43 3.64
C ALA A 91 5.89 23.92 2.20
N GLY A 92 4.80 23.45 1.57
CA GLY A 92 4.81 22.96 0.19
C GLY A 92 5.72 21.75 -0.05
N THR A 93 6.01 20.96 0.99
CA THR A 93 6.85 19.75 0.95
C THR A 93 5.96 18.51 1.08
N ILE A 94 6.42 17.38 0.52
CA ILE A 94 5.71 16.11 0.56
C ILE A 94 6.56 15.12 1.35
N ASP A 95 5.96 14.54 2.40
CA ASP A 95 6.57 13.53 3.26
C ASP A 95 5.50 12.52 3.69
N ALA A 96 5.72 11.23 3.44
CA ALA A 96 4.77 10.16 3.73
C ALA A 96 4.35 10.08 5.21
N ALA A 97 5.21 10.53 6.13
CA ALA A 97 4.92 10.55 7.57
C ALA A 97 4.16 11.80 8.04
N HIS A 98 4.14 12.87 7.22
CA HIS A 98 3.60 14.18 7.59
C HIS A 98 2.61 14.72 6.53
N PRO A 99 1.43 14.08 6.37
CA PRO A 99 0.43 14.52 5.40
C PRO A 99 -0.12 15.90 5.76
N GLN A 100 -0.49 16.69 4.76
CA GLN A 100 -1.08 18.01 4.95
C GLN A 100 -2.48 17.94 5.57
N ALA A 101 -3.21 16.86 5.31
CA ALA A 101 -4.52 16.63 5.91
C ALA A 101 -4.68 15.21 6.45
N LEU A 102 -5.40 15.12 7.57
CA LEU A 102 -5.90 13.87 8.16
C LEU A 102 -7.40 13.79 7.89
N ILE A 103 -7.88 12.64 7.43
CA ILE A 103 -9.28 12.47 7.06
C ILE A 103 -10.00 11.65 8.14
N TYR A 104 -11.05 12.22 8.70
CA TYR A 104 -11.84 11.58 9.73
C TYR A 104 -13.27 11.33 9.27
N GLU A 105 -13.79 10.16 9.61
CA GLU A 105 -15.21 9.83 9.50
C GLU A 105 -15.93 10.16 10.80
N PRO A 106 -16.98 11.00 10.78
CA PRO A 106 -17.80 11.24 11.95
C PRO A 106 -18.55 9.99 12.39
N SER A 107 -18.46 9.64 13.67
CA SER A 107 -19.19 8.50 14.24
C SER A 107 -20.62 8.88 14.60
N LYS A 108 -21.57 7.95 14.42
CA LYS A 108 -22.98 8.14 14.87
C LYS A 108 -23.11 8.32 16.38
N ALA A 109 -22.16 7.81 17.16
CA ALA A 109 -22.12 7.94 18.62
C ALA A 109 -21.47 9.25 19.10
N GLY A 110 -21.08 10.12 18.17
CA GLY A 110 -20.21 11.27 18.42
C GLY A 110 -18.72 10.86 18.43
N GLY A 111 -17.86 11.73 17.96
CA GLY A 111 -16.41 11.48 17.81
C GLY A 111 -16.00 11.30 16.38
N MET A 112 -14.69 11.22 16.18
CA MET A 112 -14.04 11.14 14.88
C MET A 112 -13.19 9.87 14.79
N ARG A 113 -13.27 9.17 13.67
CA ARG A 113 -12.43 8.00 13.38
C ARG A 113 -11.50 8.32 12.22
N LEU A 114 -10.20 8.23 12.42
CA LEU A 114 -9.23 8.38 11.35
C LEU A 114 -9.48 7.29 10.30
N VAL A 115 -9.62 7.69 9.03
CA VAL A 115 -9.91 6.79 7.89
C VAL A 115 -8.86 6.86 6.81
N GLY A 116 -8.24 8.01 6.62
CA GLY A 116 -7.23 8.24 5.61
C GLY A 116 -6.45 9.52 5.84
N VAL A 117 -5.64 9.86 4.87
CA VAL A 117 -4.91 11.13 4.81
C VAL A 117 -4.97 11.70 3.40
N GLU A 118 -4.62 12.97 3.27
CA GLU A 118 -4.46 13.62 1.99
C GLU A 118 -3.18 14.45 1.99
N PHE A 119 -2.39 14.25 0.94
CA PHE A 119 -1.23 15.07 0.62
C PHE A 119 -1.67 16.17 -0.34
N ILE A 120 -1.32 17.42 -0.05
CA ILE A 120 -1.77 18.60 -0.80
C ILE A 120 -0.60 19.55 -1.03
N VAL A 121 -0.43 20.01 -2.27
CA VAL A 121 0.48 21.12 -2.60
C VAL A 121 -0.19 22.06 -3.60
N PHE A 122 -0.05 23.36 -3.42
CA PHE A 122 -0.58 24.34 -4.37
C PHE A 122 0.14 24.25 -5.71
N ALA A 123 -0.62 24.15 -6.81
CA ALA A 123 -0.10 23.81 -8.11
C ALA A 123 0.92 24.81 -8.64
N ASP A 124 0.63 26.10 -8.58
CA ASP A 124 1.55 27.14 -9.10
C ASP A 124 2.89 27.15 -8.37
N ALA A 125 2.85 27.10 -7.03
CA ALA A 125 4.05 27.07 -6.22
C ALA A 125 4.88 25.79 -6.43
N TRP A 126 4.21 24.64 -6.57
CA TRP A 126 4.88 23.37 -6.83
C TRP A 126 5.55 23.37 -8.20
N LEU A 127 4.81 23.70 -9.26
CA LEU A 127 5.30 23.65 -10.64
C LEU A 127 6.47 24.61 -10.87
N GLN A 128 6.43 25.82 -10.27
CA GLN A 128 7.54 26.78 -10.34
C GLN A 128 8.84 26.22 -9.76
N ASN A 129 8.76 25.43 -8.70
CA ASN A 129 9.92 24.91 -7.99
C ASN A 129 10.34 23.49 -8.43
N ASN A 130 9.55 22.83 -9.28
CA ASN A 130 9.75 21.43 -9.67
C ASN A 130 9.74 21.22 -11.21
N ASN A 131 10.26 22.19 -11.98
CA ASN A 131 10.40 22.10 -13.44
C ASN A 131 9.10 21.72 -14.18
N ASN A 132 7.96 22.25 -13.74
CA ASN A 132 6.62 21.90 -14.26
C ASN A 132 6.30 20.40 -14.22
N THR A 133 6.86 19.67 -13.27
CA THR A 133 6.60 18.24 -13.09
C THR A 133 5.57 18.02 -11.95
N PRO A 134 4.50 17.26 -12.19
CA PRO A 134 3.56 16.90 -11.13
C PRO A 134 4.26 16.16 -9.97
N PRO A 135 3.74 16.31 -8.73
CA PRO A 135 4.31 15.61 -7.58
C PRO A 135 4.07 14.09 -7.67
N VAL A 136 5.04 13.35 -7.12
CA VAL A 136 4.98 11.88 -7.00
C VAL A 136 5.43 11.50 -5.60
N LEU A 137 4.71 10.60 -4.94
CA LEU A 137 5.08 10.05 -3.64
C LEU A 137 5.00 8.51 -3.70
N ASP A 138 6.11 7.83 -3.48
CA ASP A 138 6.22 6.35 -3.50
C ASP A 138 5.57 5.73 -4.77
N GLY A 139 5.85 6.34 -5.94
CA GLY A 139 5.32 5.90 -7.24
C GLY A 139 3.88 6.32 -7.54
N GLN A 140 3.18 7.00 -6.62
CA GLN A 140 1.85 7.53 -6.84
C GLN A 140 1.92 8.96 -7.36
N VAL A 141 1.38 9.19 -8.55
CA VAL A 141 1.26 10.54 -9.14
C VAL A 141 0.05 11.23 -8.53
N PHE A 142 0.23 12.49 -8.13
CA PHE A 142 -0.86 13.29 -7.58
C PHE A 142 -1.86 13.70 -8.66
N GLN A 143 -3.11 13.77 -8.29
CA GLN A 143 -4.21 14.28 -9.11
C GLN A 143 -4.18 15.81 -9.12
N PHE A 144 -4.43 16.43 -10.28
CA PHE A 144 -4.56 17.87 -10.39
C PHE A 144 -6.01 18.30 -10.22
N VAL A 145 -6.24 19.25 -9.34
CA VAL A 145 -7.54 19.91 -9.12
C VAL A 145 -7.42 21.35 -9.53
N ASP A 146 -8.13 21.74 -10.58
CA ASP A 146 -8.11 23.08 -11.14
C ASP A 146 -8.90 24.09 -10.27
N SER A 147 -8.79 25.36 -10.60
CA SER A 147 -9.59 26.46 -10.01
C SER A 147 -10.42 27.11 -11.11
N PRO A 148 -11.71 27.45 -10.86
CA PRO A 148 -12.43 27.32 -9.57
C PRO A 148 -12.83 25.88 -9.25
N ASN A 149 -12.76 25.50 -7.99
CA ASN A 149 -13.14 24.19 -7.49
C ASN A 149 -14.17 24.30 -6.34
N ARG A 150 -14.76 23.16 -5.95
CA ARG A 150 -15.79 23.10 -4.89
C ARG A 150 -15.31 23.57 -3.51
N PHE A 151 -14.00 23.60 -3.30
CA PHE A 151 -13.36 23.98 -2.04
C PHE A 151 -13.05 25.49 -1.97
N ASN A 152 -13.21 26.20 -3.10
CA ASN A 152 -12.92 27.62 -3.25
C ASN A 152 -11.48 27.99 -2.86
N ILE A 153 -10.53 27.15 -3.23
CA ILE A 153 -9.08 27.34 -3.03
C ILE A 153 -8.37 27.41 -4.39
N PRO A 154 -7.13 27.92 -4.46
CA PRO A 154 -6.31 27.87 -5.69
C PRO A 154 -6.15 26.45 -6.21
N ALA A 155 -5.77 26.30 -7.48
CA ALA A 155 -5.46 25.01 -8.06
C ALA A 155 -4.37 24.29 -7.25
N PHE A 156 -4.51 22.96 -7.08
CA PHE A 156 -3.63 22.17 -6.25
C PHE A 156 -3.46 20.76 -6.81
N PHE A 157 -2.43 20.08 -6.34
CA PHE A 157 -2.27 18.64 -6.51
C PHE A 157 -2.63 17.94 -5.21
N GLU A 158 -3.33 16.81 -5.33
CA GLU A 158 -3.74 15.99 -4.18
C GLU A 158 -3.43 14.50 -4.39
N LEU A 159 -3.24 13.80 -3.28
CA LEU A 159 -3.17 12.35 -3.23
C LEU A 159 -3.84 11.86 -1.96
N HIS A 160 -5.01 11.22 -2.11
CA HIS A 160 -5.66 10.51 -1.01
C HIS A 160 -4.96 9.18 -0.73
N VAL A 161 -4.84 8.82 0.56
CA VAL A 161 -4.34 7.51 0.98
C VAL A 161 -5.25 6.93 2.06
N TRP A 162 -6.05 5.93 1.69
CA TRP A 162 -6.96 5.22 2.60
C TRP A 162 -6.20 4.23 3.49
N ALA A 163 -5.38 4.76 4.38
CA ALA A 163 -4.49 3.95 5.22
C ALA A 163 -5.22 3.29 6.41
N TRP A 164 -6.34 3.85 6.88
CA TRP A 164 -7.03 3.43 8.11
C TRP A 164 -8.41 2.83 7.86
N ARG A 165 -8.96 3.04 6.68
CA ARG A 165 -10.23 2.45 6.22
C ARG A 165 -10.02 1.87 4.83
N GLU A 166 -10.21 0.56 4.70
CA GLU A 166 -10.13 -0.08 3.39
C GLU A 166 -11.11 0.58 2.41
N ASN A 167 -10.64 0.84 1.21
CA ASN A 167 -11.46 1.33 0.12
C ASN A 167 -11.52 0.26 -0.99
N PRO A 168 -12.69 -0.32 -1.27
CA PRO A 168 -12.83 -1.34 -2.32
C PRO A 168 -12.46 -0.87 -3.73
N GLN A 169 -12.48 0.46 -3.96
CA GLN A 169 -12.14 1.07 -5.24
C GLN A 169 -10.64 1.34 -5.39
N GLY A 170 -9.85 1.15 -4.33
CA GLY A 170 -8.41 1.37 -4.31
C GLY A 170 -7.95 2.29 -3.18
N ALA A 171 -6.68 2.16 -2.80
CA ALA A 171 -6.13 2.91 -1.68
C ALA A 171 -5.87 4.40 -2.01
N TYR A 172 -5.87 4.78 -3.29
CA TYR A 172 -5.39 6.10 -3.77
C TYR A 172 -6.43 6.87 -4.59
N VAL A 173 -7.71 6.57 -4.39
CA VAL A 173 -8.83 7.28 -5.04
C VAL A 173 -9.54 8.19 -4.05
N ASP A 174 -10.19 9.24 -4.54
CA ASP A 174 -10.74 10.32 -3.70
C ASP A 174 -11.90 9.85 -2.81
N TRP A 175 -12.78 9.01 -3.33
CA TRP A 175 -14.03 8.63 -2.68
C TRP A 175 -13.95 7.23 -2.09
N ASN A 176 -14.51 7.04 -0.89
CA ASN A 176 -14.63 5.74 -0.26
C ASN A 176 -16.09 5.43 0.08
N ASN A 177 -16.65 4.42 -0.58
CA ASN A 177 -18.05 4.02 -0.36
C ASN A 177 -18.30 3.34 1.01
N ARG A 178 -17.23 3.10 1.79
CA ARG A 178 -17.30 2.63 3.19
C ARG A 178 -17.18 3.76 4.21
N VAL A 179 -17.07 5.01 3.75
CA VAL A 179 -17.06 6.23 4.58
C VAL A 179 -18.36 6.97 4.35
N ALA A 180 -18.93 7.49 5.42
CA ALA A 180 -20.20 8.20 5.37
C ALA A 180 -20.15 9.49 6.20
N CYS A 181 -20.90 10.51 5.74
CA CYS A 181 -21.17 11.71 6.50
C CYS A 181 -22.52 11.60 7.23
N PRO A 182 -22.72 12.28 8.38
CA PRO A 182 -24.02 12.33 9.06
C PRO A 182 -25.11 12.89 8.15
N GLY A 183 -26.25 12.23 8.12
CA GLY A 183 -27.41 12.69 7.31
C GLY A 183 -27.46 12.13 5.88
N GLN A 184 -26.61 11.19 5.56
CA GLN A 184 -26.65 10.41 4.31
C GLN A 184 -27.12 9.00 4.52
#